data_e68b9586474605ea7a5797c3271a9ed5
#
_entry.id   e68b9586474605ea7a5797c3271a9ed5
#
_cell.length_a   1.000
_cell.length_b   1.000
_cell.length_c   1.000
_cell.angle_alpha   90.00
_cell.angle_beta   90.00
_cell.angle_gamma   90.00
#
_symmetry.space_group_name_H-M   'P 1'
#
loop_
_entity.id
_entity.type
_entity.pdbx_description
1 polymer ?
#
loop_
_entity_poly.entity_id
_entity_poly.type
_entity_poly.pdbx_seq_one_letter_code
_entity_poly.pdbx_strand_id
1 'polypeptide(L)'
;MKKETESKIQQDCFVWYSNNYARYNIGIMFSVPNESNGSQQRKVNTGLLRGVSDTIIIHKGVCMFIEFKTLTGVISPYQKQFKEKVENQGLKYYLIRSLEEFKQLFEI
;
A
#
# COMPACT_ATOMS: atom_id res chain seq x y z
N MET A 1 -2.95 13.02 -23.29
CA MET A 1 -3.51 12.59 -22.00
C MET A 1 -2.38 12.29 -21.02
N LYS A 2 -2.42 12.91 -19.87
CA LYS A 2 -1.37 12.71 -18.88
C LYS A 2 -1.60 11.38 -18.15
N LYS A 3 -0.52 10.60 -18.00
CA LYS A 3 -0.56 9.42 -17.15
C LYS A 3 -0.57 9.87 -15.69
N GLU A 4 -1.35 9.20 -14.87
CA GLU A 4 -1.32 9.44 -13.45
C GLU A 4 -0.03 8.90 -12.84
N THR A 5 0.56 9.66 -11.92
CA THR A 5 1.72 9.18 -11.16
C THR A 5 1.26 8.28 -10.03
N GLU A 6 2.18 7.48 -9.51
CA GLU A 6 1.88 6.65 -8.33
C GLU A 6 1.45 7.49 -7.15
N SER A 7 2.11 8.64 -6.94
CA SER A 7 1.76 9.56 -5.85
C SER A 7 0.34 10.10 -5.99
N LYS A 8 -0.08 10.41 -7.21
CA LYS A 8 -1.42 10.93 -7.46
C LYS A 8 -2.48 9.87 -7.19
N ILE A 9 -2.22 8.66 -7.65
CA ILE A 9 -3.14 7.53 -7.41
C ILE A 9 -3.26 7.29 -5.91
N GLN A 10 -2.14 7.25 -5.20
CA GLN A 10 -2.13 7.04 -3.75
C GLN A 10 -2.89 8.15 -3.03
N GLN A 11 -2.66 9.40 -3.41
CA GLN A 11 -3.34 10.55 -2.80
C GLN A 11 -4.85 10.47 -3.00
N ASP A 12 -5.28 10.17 -4.22
CA ASP A 12 -6.72 10.06 -4.52
C ASP A 12 -7.37 8.95 -3.70
N CYS A 13 -6.68 7.83 -3.57
CA CYS A 13 -7.18 6.69 -2.79
C CYS A 13 -7.25 7.05 -1.31
N PHE A 14 -6.23 7.73 -0.80
CA PHE A 14 -6.21 8.14 0.61
C PHE A 14 -7.36 9.10 0.92
N VAL A 15 -7.57 10.10 0.07
CA VAL A 15 -8.65 11.07 0.27
C VAL A 15 -10.01 10.37 0.21
N TRP A 16 -10.19 9.48 -0.76
CA TRP A 16 -11.45 8.74 -0.88
C TRP A 16 -11.70 7.86 0.34
N TYR A 17 -10.68 7.14 0.79
CA TYR A 17 -10.81 6.26 1.96
C TYR A 17 -11.12 7.07 3.22
N SER A 18 -10.43 8.19 3.38
CA SER A 18 -10.64 9.07 4.53
C SER A 18 -12.08 9.58 4.58
N ASN A 19 -12.60 10.03 3.43
CA ASN A 19 -13.94 10.58 3.36
C ASN A 19 -15.04 9.52 3.55
N ASN A 20 -14.78 8.28 3.21
CA ASN A 20 -15.81 7.24 3.23
C ASN A 20 -15.72 6.31 4.43
N TYR A 21 -14.55 6.19 5.04
CA TYR A 21 -14.35 5.22 6.12
C TYR A 21 -13.60 5.76 7.33
N ALA A 22 -12.41 6.35 7.12
CA ALA A 22 -11.56 6.72 8.25
C ALA A 22 -12.19 7.81 9.11
N ARG A 23 -12.84 8.78 8.49
CA ARG A 23 -13.51 9.85 9.23
C ARG A 23 -14.65 9.35 10.11
N TYR A 24 -15.17 8.17 9.82
CA TYR A 24 -16.24 7.53 10.60
C TYR A 24 -15.69 6.46 11.54
N ASN A 25 -14.37 6.39 11.67
CA ASN A 25 -13.69 5.44 12.55
C ASN A 25 -13.97 3.98 12.19
N ILE A 26 -14.13 3.70 10.89
CA ILE A 26 -14.38 2.35 10.39
C ILE A 26 -13.07 1.66 10.02
N GLY A 27 -12.02 2.43 9.73
CA GLY A 27 -10.74 1.89 9.39
C GLY A 27 -9.63 2.94 9.46
N ILE A 28 -8.42 2.48 9.23
CA ILE A 28 -7.22 3.32 9.24
C ILE A 28 -6.44 3.05 7.97
N MET A 29 -6.04 4.12 7.28
CA MET A 29 -5.15 4.01 6.13
C MET A 29 -3.94 4.90 6.39
N PHE A 30 -2.75 4.35 6.22
CA PHE A 30 -1.53 5.13 6.44
C PHE A 30 -0.43 4.67 5.50
N SER A 31 0.45 5.60 5.16
CA SER A 31 1.58 5.30 4.28
C SER A 31 2.77 4.78 5.08
N VAL A 32 3.57 3.96 4.42
CA VAL A 32 4.81 3.43 4.99
C VAL A 32 5.96 4.11 4.26
N PRO A 33 6.73 4.97 4.93
CA PRO A 33 7.84 5.64 4.26
C PRO A 33 8.90 4.65 3.81
N ASN A 34 9.34 4.79 2.57
CA ASN A 34 10.46 4.03 2.03
C ASN A 34 11.67 4.94 2.01
N GLU A 35 12.44 4.92 3.09
CA GLU A 35 13.63 5.74 3.18
C GLU A 35 14.83 5.00 2.65
N SER A 36 15.52 5.62 1.70
CA SER A 36 16.77 5.10 1.18
C SER A 36 17.98 5.71 1.88
N ASN A 37 17.76 6.71 2.74
CA ASN A 37 18.84 7.44 3.41
C ASN A 37 19.18 6.83 4.77
N GLY A 38 20.45 6.98 5.15
CA GLY A 38 20.96 6.52 6.41
C GLY A 38 21.56 5.12 6.35
N SER A 39 22.01 4.62 7.48
CA SER A 39 22.70 3.33 7.55
C SER A 39 21.75 2.19 7.29
N GLN A 40 21.95 1.48 6.20
CA GLN A 40 21.14 0.31 5.86
C GLN A 40 21.30 -0.78 6.90
N GLN A 41 22.52 -0.98 7.38
CA GLN A 41 22.80 -1.98 8.41
C GLN A 41 22.03 -1.71 9.68
N ARG A 42 22.01 -0.46 10.12
CA ARG A 42 21.28 -0.06 11.32
C ARG A 42 19.79 -0.28 11.17
N LYS A 43 19.23 0.08 9.99
CA LYS A 43 17.80 -0.06 9.72
C LYS A 43 17.40 -1.52 9.68
N VAL A 44 18.21 -2.36 9.06
CA VAL A 44 17.95 -3.81 9.00
C VAL A 44 17.95 -4.41 10.42
N ASN A 45 18.91 -3.99 11.26
CA ASN A 45 19.00 -4.48 12.62
C ASN A 45 17.82 -4.07 13.49
N THR A 46 17.11 -3.02 13.11
CA THR A 46 15.91 -2.56 13.83
C THR A 46 14.60 -3.00 13.17
N GLY A 47 14.70 -3.93 12.22
CA GLY A 47 13.49 -4.51 11.62
C GLY A 47 13.04 -3.90 10.31
N LEU A 48 13.90 -3.10 9.67
CA LEU A 48 13.55 -2.57 8.36
C LEU A 48 13.51 -3.70 7.34
N LEU A 49 12.41 -3.80 6.61
CA LEU A 49 12.20 -4.81 5.60
C LEU A 49 12.11 -4.14 4.22
N ARG A 50 12.89 -4.64 3.25
CA ARG A 50 12.84 -4.12 1.89
C ARG A 50 11.57 -4.57 1.19
N GLY A 51 11.05 -3.68 0.34
CA GLY A 51 9.91 -4.01 -0.51
C GLY A 51 8.56 -3.94 0.17
N VAL A 52 8.50 -3.38 1.38
CA VAL A 52 7.23 -3.18 2.07
C VAL A 52 6.33 -2.32 1.20
N SER A 53 5.02 -2.63 1.19
CA SER A 53 4.05 -1.89 0.40
C SER A 53 3.99 -0.41 0.79
N ASP A 54 3.52 0.43 -0.14
CA ASP A 54 3.39 1.88 0.07
C ASP A 54 2.47 2.23 1.22
N THR A 55 1.46 1.40 1.44
CA THR A 55 0.34 1.74 2.31
C THR A 55 -0.19 0.50 3.00
N ILE A 56 -0.65 0.69 4.23
CA ILE A 56 -1.33 -0.35 4.99
C ILE A 56 -2.70 0.18 5.36
N ILE A 57 -3.72 -0.67 5.23
CA ILE A 57 -5.08 -0.35 5.62
C ILE A 57 -5.55 -1.41 6.62
N ILE A 58 -6.09 -0.94 7.74
CA ILE A 58 -6.78 -1.80 8.67
C ILE A 58 -8.26 -1.43 8.57
N HIS A 59 -9.05 -2.33 8.00
CA HIS A 59 -10.44 -2.06 7.68
C HIS A 59 -11.33 -3.12 8.32
N LYS A 60 -12.14 -2.71 9.27
CA LYS A 60 -13.06 -3.61 10.00
C LYS A 60 -12.31 -4.83 10.55
N GLY A 61 -11.14 -4.59 11.12
CA GLY A 61 -10.33 -5.64 11.74
C GLY A 61 -9.47 -6.45 10.78
N VAL A 62 -9.49 -6.14 9.49
CA VAL A 62 -8.69 -6.84 8.48
C VAL A 62 -7.55 -5.94 8.02
N CYS A 63 -6.32 -6.48 8.04
CA CYS A 63 -5.14 -5.75 7.59
C CYS A 63 -4.89 -6.05 6.11
N MET A 64 -4.77 -4.99 5.32
CA MET A 64 -4.51 -5.10 3.88
C MET A 64 -3.26 -4.31 3.54
N PHE A 65 -2.45 -4.84 2.63
CA PHE A 65 -1.22 -4.22 2.15
C PHE A 65 -1.44 -3.75 0.72
N ILE A 66 -1.19 -2.46 0.47
CA ILE A 66 -1.49 -1.83 -0.82
C ILE A 66 -0.22 -1.27 -1.43
N GLU A 67 0.08 -1.71 -2.65
CA GLU A 67 1.17 -1.16 -3.46
C GLU A 67 0.56 -0.40 -4.64
N PHE A 68 0.97 0.85 -4.83
CA PHE A 68 0.46 1.67 -5.93
C PHE A 68 1.45 1.65 -7.08
N LYS A 69 0.95 1.40 -8.27
CA LYS A 69 1.75 1.42 -9.50
C LYS A 69 0.97 2.15 -10.60
N THR A 70 1.71 2.74 -11.53
CA THR A 70 1.10 3.27 -12.75
C THR A 70 0.59 2.11 -13.59
N LEU A 71 -0.11 2.45 -14.68
CA LEU A 71 -0.72 1.45 -15.55
C LEU A 71 0.28 0.44 -16.10
N THR A 72 1.52 0.86 -16.32
CA THR A 72 2.57 0.02 -16.89
C THR A 72 3.64 -0.38 -15.87
N GLY A 73 3.57 0.12 -14.64
CA GLY A 73 4.56 -0.20 -13.63
C GLY A 73 4.44 -1.64 -13.16
N VAL A 74 5.56 -2.23 -12.76
CA VAL A 74 5.59 -3.60 -12.22
C VAL A 74 6.27 -3.61 -10.86
N ILE A 75 5.92 -4.60 -10.04
CA ILE A 75 6.55 -4.71 -8.72
C ILE A 75 7.99 -5.21 -8.87
N SER A 76 8.86 -4.71 -8.00
CA SER A 76 10.26 -5.11 -7.96
C SER A 76 10.41 -6.49 -7.33
N PRO A 77 11.59 -7.14 -7.47
CA PRO A 77 11.83 -8.41 -6.78
C PRO A 77 11.64 -8.33 -5.27
N TYR A 78 12.06 -7.25 -4.62
CA TYR A 78 11.86 -7.09 -3.19
C TYR A 78 10.39 -6.94 -2.83
N GLN A 79 9.64 -6.21 -3.65
CA GLN A 79 8.19 -6.06 -3.45
C GLN A 79 7.48 -7.40 -3.62
N LYS A 80 7.93 -8.21 -4.59
CA LYS A 80 7.38 -9.54 -4.80
C LYS A 80 7.63 -10.45 -3.60
N GLN A 81 8.84 -10.39 -3.03
CA GLN A 81 9.17 -11.16 -1.84
C GLN A 81 8.30 -10.75 -0.65
N PHE A 82 8.07 -9.46 -0.49
CA PHE A 82 7.20 -8.96 0.57
C PHE A 82 5.77 -9.44 0.38
N LYS A 83 5.26 -9.38 -0.85
CA LYS A 83 3.93 -9.88 -1.19
C LYS A 83 3.78 -11.34 -0.78
N GLU A 84 4.78 -12.18 -1.10
CA GLU A 84 4.75 -13.59 -0.75
C GLU A 84 4.70 -13.79 0.77
N LYS A 85 5.49 -13.00 1.51
CA LYS A 85 5.49 -13.07 2.98
C LYS A 85 4.12 -12.72 3.57
N VAL A 86 3.50 -11.68 3.02
CA VAL A 86 2.17 -11.25 3.45
C VAL A 86 1.13 -12.34 3.20
N GLU A 87 1.15 -12.91 2.00
CA GLU A 87 0.18 -13.94 1.62
C GLU A 87 0.39 -15.23 2.41
N ASN A 88 1.65 -15.55 2.75
CA ASN A 88 1.95 -16.70 3.60
C ASN A 88 1.37 -16.55 5.00
N GLN A 89 1.13 -15.32 5.45
CA GLN A 89 0.51 -15.08 6.75
C GLN A 89 -1.02 -15.05 6.65
N GLY A 90 -1.58 -15.33 5.47
CA GLY A 90 -3.02 -15.34 5.27
C GLY A 90 -3.63 -13.96 5.06
N LEU A 91 -2.80 -12.95 4.85
CA LEU A 91 -3.27 -11.59 4.61
C LEU A 91 -3.27 -11.28 3.12
N LYS A 92 -3.90 -10.17 2.75
CA LYS A 92 -4.04 -9.77 1.36
C LYS A 92 -3.06 -8.67 0.99
N TYR A 93 -2.49 -8.79 -0.20
CA TYR A 93 -1.63 -7.79 -0.82
C TYR A 93 -2.29 -7.39 -2.14
N TYR A 94 -2.48 -6.10 -2.33
CA TYR A 94 -3.14 -5.59 -3.52
C TYR A 94 -2.23 -4.66 -4.30
N LEU A 95 -2.15 -4.90 -5.59
CA LEU A 95 -1.47 -4.00 -6.53
C LEU A 95 -2.55 -3.12 -7.15
N ILE A 96 -2.52 -1.84 -6.86
CA ILE A 96 -3.57 -0.90 -7.25
C ILE A 96 -3.03 0.09 -8.27
N ARG A 97 -3.70 0.19 -9.41
CA ARG A 97 -3.27 1.02 -10.52
C ARG A 97 -4.21 2.20 -10.78
N SER A 98 -5.33 2.27 -10.06
CA SER A 98 -6.31 3.36 -10.24
C SER A 98 -7.20 3.47 -9.01
N LEU A 99 -7.81 4.64 -8.86
CA LEU A 99 -8.81 4.85 -7.82
C LEU A 99 -9.99 3.88 -7.98
N GLU A 100 -10.38 3.61 -9.22
CA GLU A 100 -11.50 2.69 -9.47
C GLU A 100 -11.22 1.29 -8.98
N GLU A 101 -10.01 0.77 -9.22
CA GLU A 101 -9.61 -0.52 -8.67
C GLU A 101 -9.63 -0.51 -7.15
N PHE A 102 -9.16 0.58 -6.55
CA PHE A 102 -9.11 0.71 -5.10
C PHE A 102 -10.51 0.64 -4.49
N LYS A 103 -11.45 1.38 -5.08
CA LYS A 103 -12.84 1.38 -4.60
C LYS A 103 -13.45 -0.01 -4.59
N GLN A 104 -13.09 -0.83 -5.58
CA GLN A 104 -13.63 -2.19 -5.71
C GLN A 104 -13.26 -3.09 -4.52
N LEU A 105 -12.18 -2.79 -3.83
CA LEU A 105 -11.79 -3.57 -2.64
C LEU A 105 -12.83 -3.47 -1.53
N PHE A 106 -13.62 -2.41 -1.52
CA PHE A 106 -14.58 -2.12 -0.45
C PHE A 106 -16.03 -2.30 -0.88
N GLU A 107 -16.26 -2.70 -2.11
CA GLU A 107 -17.60 -2.99 -2.59
C GLU A 107 -18.02 -4.39 -2.14
N ILE A 108 -19.28 -4.51 -1.82
CA ILE A 108 -19.86 -5.79 -1.39
C ILE A 108 -20.45 -6.50 -2.59
#